data_e7666ac35f54906b01cae49f7651bd69
#
_entry.id   e7666ac35f54906b01cae49f7651bd69
#
_cell.length_a   1.000
_cell.length_b   1.000
_cell.length_c   1.000
_cell.angle_alpha   90.00
_cell.angle_beta   90.00
_cell.angle_gamma   90.00
#
_symmetry.space_group_name_H-M   'P 1'
#
loop_
_entity.id
_entity.type
_entity.pdbx_description
1 polymer ?
#
loop_
_entity_poly.entity_id
_entity_poly.type
_entity_poly.pdbx_seq_one_letter_code
_entity_poly.pdbx_strand_id
1 'polypeptide(L)'
;MFIIPFNPESEEEKLRIRLAGAVKANPEDISEVFVKNYLKSQGFYSSNNLEQMSSDVLQLPLLTYPFIDYILTAELESRELTELGSGNSTILFSTLFKRVTSYETEEEWVNQTSRKVGKNTNIIHITRESIENADFDIENIDCLLIDFAGKRTKFISSYLKKTQTAAPVIFLDNSDLYRIGVNLLHEAGYKEIPFYGLKSGQSWISCTSVFVNDIDKALVNRKFVSNSYTKNGYKNSWDSIE
;
A
#
# COMPACT_ATOMS: atom_id res chain seq x y z
N MET A 1 14.07 -4.32 -7.54
CA MET A 1 15.30 -3.95 -6.82
C MET A 1 14.93 -2.83 -5.87
N PHE A 2 14.74 -3.14 -4.60
CA PHE A 2 14.27 -2.16 -3.60
C PHE A 2 15.38 -1.18 -3.28
N ILE A 3 15.11 0.11 -3.46
CA ILE A 3 16.04 1.18 -3.10
C ILE A 3 15.67 1.63 -1.69
N ILE A 4 16.40 1.11 -0.69
CA ILE A 4 16.29 1.60 0.69
C ILE A 4 16.90 3.00 0.72
N PRO A 5 16.20 4.01 1.29
CA PRO A 5 16.81 5.33 1.49
C PRO A 5 18.04 5.17 2.37
N PHE A 6 19.19 5.50 1.80
CA PHE A 6 20.46 5.24 2.39
C PHE A 6 21.03 6.58 2.93
N ASN A 7 21.28 6.72 4.24
CA ASN A 7 21.93 7.88 4.82
C ASN A 7 23.37 7.54 5.21
N PRO A 8 24.41 8.03 4.49
CA PRO A 8 25.82 7.67 4.68
C PRO A 8 26.45 8.17 6.00
N GLU A 9 25.67 8.87 6.81
CA GLU A 9 26.21 9.47 8.05
C GLU A 9 26.11 8.57 9.28
N SER A 10 25.41 7.41 9.20
CA SER A 10 25.31 6.49 10.32
C SER A 10 26.46 5.49 10.38
N GLU A 11 26.88 5.07 11.58
CA GLU A 11 27.91 4.04 11.75
C GLU A 11 27.49 2.68 11.17
N GLU A 12 26.19 2.38 11.16
CA GLU A 12 25.62 1.18 10.50
C GLU A 12 25.87 1.18 9.01
N GLU A 13 25.89 2.33 8.40
CA GLU A 13 26.07 2.50 6.99
C GLU A 13 27.53 2.44 6.56
N LYS A 14 28.42 3.03 7.35
CA LYS A 14 29.85 2.83 7.19
C LYS A 14 30.23 1.36 7.32
N LEU A 15 29.53 0.63 8.22
CA LEU A 15 29.68 -0.82 8.36
C LEU A 15 29.19 -1.56 7.10
N ARG A 16 28.08 -1.13 6.49
CA ARG A 16 27.57 -1.72 5.23
C ARG A 16 28.51 -1.52 4.08
N ILE A 17 29.05 -0.32 3.89
CA ILE A 17 30.04 -0.04 2.84
C ILE A 17 31.28 -0.91 3.06
N ARG A 18 31.73 -1.06 4.30
CA ARG A 18 32.84 -1.96 4.65
C ARG A 18 32.52 -3.42 4.38
N LEU A 19 31.31 -3.87 4.72
CA LEU A 19 30.87 -5.25 4.47
C LEU A 19 30.65 -5.53 2.99
N ALA A 20 30.09 -4.60 2.22
CA ALA A 20 29.92 -4.72 0.78
C ALA A 20 31.26 -4.70 0.03
N GLY A 21 32.26 -3.98 0.57
CA GLY A 21 33.65 -3.97 0.06
C GLY A 21 34.53 -5.10 0.58
N ALA A 22 34.12 -5.81 1.62
CA ALA A 22 34.86 -6.93 2.19
C ALA A 22 34.47 -8.22 1.48
N VAL A 23 35.31 -8.68 0.56
CA VAL A 23 35.20 -9.93 -0.25
C VAL A 23 35.00 -11.21 0.60
N LYS A 24 34.90 -11.10 1.93
CA LYS A 24 34.74 -12.20 2.89
C LYS A 24 33.55 -12.04 3.83
N ALA A 25 32.65 -11.07 3.61
CA ALA A 25 31.45 -10.96 4.46
C ALA A 25 30.51 -12.15 4.18
N ASN A 26 30.06 -12.82 5.23
CA ASN A 26 29.08 -13.89 5.10
C ASN A 26 27.80 -13.33 4.48
N PRO A 27 27.27 -13.87 3.36
CA PRO A 27 26.04 -13.39 2.73
C PRO A 27 24.83 -13.40 3.68
N GLU A 28 24.79 -14.31 4.64
CA GLU A 28 23.72 -14.39 5.66
C GLU A 28 23.74 -13.15 6.57
N ASP A 29 24.90 -12.73 7.06
CA ASP A 29 25.06 -11.56 7.90
C ASP A 29 24.64 -10.26 7.17
N ILE A 30 24.98 -10.15 5.89
CA ILE A 30 24.60 -9.02 5.04
C ILE A 30 23.08 -9.00 4.86
N SER A 31 22.48 -10.16 4.58
CA SER A 31 21.04 -10.30 4.38
C SER A 31 20.26 -9.94 5.65
N GLU A 32 20.69 -10.40 6.81
CA GLU A 32 20.08 -10.07 8.09
C GLU A 32 20.09 -8.57 8.36
N VAL A 33 21.24 -7.92 8.18
CA VAL A 33 21.38 -6.46 8.37
C VAL A 33 20.45 -5.70 7.41
N PHE A 34 20.36 -6.12 6.14
CA PHE A 34 19.49 -5.51 5.15
C PHE A 34 18.02 -5.61 5.52
N VAL A 35 17.53 -6.81 5.82
CA VAL A 35 16.14 -7.06 6.20
C VAL A 35 15.79 -6.30 7.47
N LYS A 36 16.64 -6.35 8.49
CA LYS A 36 16.43 -5.65 9.76
C LYS A 36 16.31 -4.14 9.59
N ASN A 37 17.17 -3.55 8.76
CA ASN A 37 17.11 -2.11 8.53
C ASN A 37 15.93 -1.69 7.66
N TYR A 38 15.55 -2.49 6.67
CA TYR A 38 14.33 -2.26 5.91
C TYR A 38 13.11 -2.27 6.83
N LEU A 39 12.95 -3.32 7.63
CA LEU A 39 11.84 -3.43 8.58
C LEU A 39 11.83 -2.28 9.60
N LYS A 40 13.01 -1.84 10.05
CA LYS A 40 13.13 -0.67 10.94
C LYS A 40 12.69 0.61 10.25
N SER A 41 13.10 0.83 9.00
CA SER A 41 12.69 2.01 8.21
C SER A 41 11.19 2.07 7.96
N GLN A 42 10.54 0.89 7.86
CA GLN A 42 9.09 0.76 7.71
C GLN A 42 8.33 0.82 9.05
N GLY A 43 9.02 1.04 10.18
CA GLY A 43 8.37 1.07 11.48
C GLY A 43 7.88 -0.29 11.99
N PHE A 44 8.30 -1.41 11.38
CA PHE A 44 7.82 -2.75 11.70
C PHE A 44 8.01 -3.08 13.18
N TYR A 45 9.18 -2.83 13.74
CA TYR A 45 9.46 -3.15 15.16
C TYR A 45 8.65 -2.28 16.11
N SER A 46 8.43 -1.02 15.79
CA SER A 46 7.59 -0.12 16.58
C SER A 46 6.12 -0.55 16.55
N SER A 47 5.63 -1.01 15.40
CA SER A 47 4.24 -1.46 15.22
C SER A 47 3.93 -2.79 15.92
N ASN A 48 4.94 -3.64 16.14
CA ASN A 48 4.78 -4.92 16.85
C ASN A 48 4.90 -4.76 18.38
N ASN A 49 5.28 -3.60 18.89
CA ASN A 49 5.36 -3.34 20.31
C ASN A 49 4.01 -2.84 20.81
N LEU A 50 3.14 -3.77 21.25
CA LEU A 50 1.76 -3.49 21.65
C LEU A 50 1.64 -2.46 22.79
N GLU A 51 2.69 -2.28 23.60
CA GLU A 51 2.75 -1.26 24.66
C GLU A 51 2.92 0.16 24.10
N GLN A 52 3.40 0.30 22.85
CA GLN A 52 3.61 1.58 22.18
C GLN A 52 2.53 1.93 21.15
N MET A 53 1.41 1.23 21.09
CA MET A 53 0.24 1.64 20.30
C MET A 53 -0.48 2.88 20.89
N SER A 54 0.22 3.66 21.71
CA SER A 54 -0.23 4.99 22.13
C SER A 54 -0.21 5.96 20.94
N SER A 55 -1.04 6.97 21.01
CA SER A 55 -1.45 7.93 19.96
C SER A 55 -0.33 8.63 19.17
N ASP A 56 0.93 8.47 19.53
CA ASP A 56 2.06 9.25 19.00
C ASP A 56 2.99 8.45 18.08
N VAL A 57 2.76 7.14 17.89
CA VAL A 57 3.55 6.31 16.98
C VAL A 57 2.98 6.43 15.57
N LEU A 58 3.85 6.52 14.57
CA LEU A 58 3.50 6.49 13.16
C LEU A 58 2.54 5.33 12.87
N GLN A 59 1.27 5.67 12.62
CA GLN A 59 0.20 4.69 12.40
C GLN A 59 0.28 4.21 10.95
N LEU A 60 1.04 3.14 10.72
CA LEU A 60 1.17 2.56 9.40
C LEU A 60 -0.11 1.80 8.99
N PRO A 61 -0.49 1.85 7.70
CA PRO A 61 -1.55 1.02 7.16
C PRO A 61 -1.29 -0.47 7.36
N LEU A 62 -2.36 -1.26 7.54
CA LEU A 62 -2.28 -2.73 7.57
C LEU A 62 -2.23 -3.32 6.14
N LEU A 63 -1.44 -2.70 5.27
CA LEU A 63 -1.15 -3.12 3.90
C LEU A 63 0.29 -3.62 3.82
N THR A 64 0.61 -4.43 2.81
CA THR A 64 1.98 -4.95 2.68
C THR A 64 2.98 -3.81 2.41
N TYR A 65 4.15 -3.84 3.02
CA TYR A 65 5.17 -2.80 2.83
C TYR A 65 5.56 -2.59 1.36
N PRO A 66 5.73 -3.65 0.52
CA PRO A 66 5.99 -3.44 -0.90
C PRO A 66 4.86 -2.70 -1.64
N PHE A 67 3.59 -2.91 -1.25
CA PHE A 67 2.48 -2.14 -1.79
C PHE A 67 2.52 -0.68 -1.32
N ILE A 68 2.84 -0.43 -0.05
CA ILE A 68 3.01 0.93 0.47
C ILE A 68 4.13 1.65 -0.29
N ASP A 69 5.29 1.02 -0.50
CA ASP A 69 6.39 1.57 -1.29
C ASP A 69 5.95 1.89 -2.73
N TYR A 70 5.14 1.01 -3.35
CA TYR A 70 4.60 1.24 -4.69
C TYR A 70 3.68 2.48 -4.71
N ILE A 71 2.73 2.58 -3.78
CA ILE A 71 1.78 3.69 -3.71
C ILE A 71 2.48 5.02 -3.43
N LEU A 72 3.48 5.06 -2.56
CA LEU A 72 4.26 6.27 -2.24
C LEU A 72 5.03 6.82 -3.45
N THR A 73 5.29 6.00 -4.47
CA THR A 73 5.99 6.40 -5.70
C THR A 73 5.04 6.72 -6.86
N ALA A 74 3.74 6.46 -6.71
CA ALA A 74 2.75 6.74 -7.74
C ALA A 74 2.31 8.23 -7.72
N GLU A 75 1.87 8.73 -8.87
CA GLU A 75 1.28 10.06 -9.01
C GLU A 75 -0.23 9.97 -8.75
N LEU A 76 -0.65 10.30 -7.54
CA LEU A 76 -2.02 10.12 -7.06
C LEU A 76 -2.75 11.43 -6.79
N GLU A 77 -2.06 12.57 -6.87
CA GLU A 77 -2.59 13.88 -6.49
C GLU A 77 -3.76 14.35 -7.38
N SER A 78 -3.91 13.76 -8.58
CA SER A 78 -5.06 14.00 -9.47
C SER A 78 -6.15 12.94 -9.35
N ARG A 79 -5.91 11.84 -8.64
CA ARG A 79 -6.77 10.65 -8.56
C ARG A 79 -7.72 10.71 -7.36
N GLU A 80 -8.81 9.98 -7.46
CA GLU A 80 -9.81 9.85 -6.39
C GLU A 80 -9.88 8.39 -5.93
N LEU A 81 -9.93 8.19 -4.61
CA LEU A 81 -10.01 6.86 -4.00
C LEU A 81 -11.37 6.65 -3.34
N THR A 82 -11.99 5.54 -3.66
CA THR A 82 -13.05 4.94 -2.85
C THR A 82 -12.45 3.80 -2.05
N GLU A 83 -12.59 3.84 -0.73
CA GLU A 83 -12.04 2.86 0.19
C GLU A 83 -13.14 2.16 0.95
N LEU A 84 -13.03 0.86 1.12
CA LEU A 84 -13.91 0.04 1.94
C LEU A 84 -13.14 -0.46 3.16
N GLY A 85 -13.53 0.03 4.33
CA GLY A 85 -12.82 -0.12 5.60
C GLY A 85 -11.92 1.07 5.89
N SER A 86 -12.24 1.90 6.88
CA SER A 86 -11.43 3.05 7.25
C SER A 86 -10.40 2.72 8.33
N GLY A 87 -9.29 3.45 8.33
CA GLY A 87 -8.24 3.27 9.34
C GLY A 87 -6.97 4.06 9.03
N ASN A 88 -5.83 3.46 9.37
CA ASN A 88 -4.53 4.07 9.08
C ASN A 88 -4.25 4.22 7.57
N SER A 89 -4.85 3.37 6.73
CA SER A 89 -4.82 3.50 5.27
C SER A 89 -5.48 4.79 4.82
N THR A 90 -6.66 5.12 5.35
CA THR A 90 -7.39 6.37 5.06
C THR A 90 -6.54 7.59 5.40
N ILE A 91 -5.83 7.56 6.54
CA ILE A 91 -4.94 8.66 6.96
C ILE A 91 -3.81 8.85 5.96
N LEU A 92 -3.13 7.77 5.54
CA LEU A 92 -2.08 7.84 4.53
C LEU A 92 -2.64 8.35 3.19
N PHE A 93 -3.73 7.76 2.71
CA PHE A 93 -4.30 8.10 1.40
C PHE A 93 -4.88 9.51 1.35
N SER A 94 -5.33 10.06 2.47
CA SER A 94 -5.73 11.47 2.56
C SER A 94 -4.60 12.44 2.20
N THR A 95 -3.34 12.02 2.33
CA THR A 95 -2.16 12.83 1.97
C THR A 95 -1.69 12.62 0.54
N LEU A 96 -2.15 11.56 -0.14
CA LEU A 96 -1.68 11.15 -1.46
C LEU A 96 -2.69 11.42 -2.57
N PHE A 97 -3.98 11.20 -2.30
CA PHE A 97 -5.04 11.35 -3.28
C PHE A 97 -5.67 12.75 -3.25
N LYS A 98 -6.19 13.17 -4.39
CA LYS A 98 -6.97 14.41 -4.51
C LYS A 98 -8.19 14.38 -3.60
N ARG A 99 -8.89 13.25 -3.56
CA ARG A 99 -10.08 13.00 -2.73
C ARG A 99 -10.12 11.54 -2.29
N VAL A 100 -10.57 11.32 -1.06
CA VAL A 100 -10.82 9.98 -0.51
C VAL A 100 -12.26 9.93 -0.01
N THR A 101 -13.01 8.91 -0.44
CA THR A 101 -14.30 8.55 0.15
C THR A 101 -14.15 7.15 0.76
N SER A 102 -14.27 7.05 2.07
CA SER A 102 -14.11 5.79 2.80
C SER A 102 -15.43 5.35 3.42
N TYR A 103 -15.82 4.10 3.20
CA TYR A 103 -17.00 3.49 3.78
C TYR A 103 -16.58 2.56 4.92
N GLU A 104 -17.13 2.78 6.13
CA GLU A 104 -16.74 2.07 7.35
C GLU A 104 -17.97 1.50 8.07
N THR A 105 -17.84 0.30 8.62
CA THR A 105 -18.93 -0.41 9.29
C THR A 105 -18.99 -0.18 10.79
N GLU A 106 -17.90 0.27 11.38
CA GLU A 106 -17.78 0.49 12.83
C GLU A 106 -17.75 1.98 13.14
N GLU A 107 -18.77 2.47 13.81
CA GLU A 107 -18.93 3.91 14.13
C GLU A 107 -17.75 4.47 14.93
N GLU A 108 -17.14 3.66 15.78
CA GLU A 108 -15.95 4.07 16.54
C GLU A 108 -14.78 4.38 15.63
N TRP A 109 -14.53 3.55 14.60
CA TRP A 109 -13.50 3.80 13.59
C TRP A 109 -13.78 5.02 12.74
N VAL A 110 -15.05 5.25 12.35
CA VAL A 110 -15.47 6.51 11.70
C VAL A 110 -15.06 7.72 12.53
N ASN A 111 -15.42 7.71 13.83
CA ASN A 111 -15.15 8.82 14.74
C ASN A 111 -13.64 9.04 14.97
N GLN A 112 -12.86 7.97 15.13
CA GLN A 112 -11.43 8.07 15.38
C GLN A 112 -10.66 8.55 14.14
N THR A 113 -10.98 7.99 12.97
CA THR A 113 -10.28 8.28 11.72
C THR A 113 -10.64 9.68 11.19
N SER A 114 -11.90 10.10 11.30
CA SER A 114 -12.35 11.44 10.86
C SER A 114 -11.60 12.59 11.56
N ARG A 115 -11.11 12.39 12.77
CA ARG A 115 -10.32 13.40 13.52
C ARG A 115 -8.89 13.56 13.00
N LYS A 116 -8.41 12.60 12.18
CA LYS A 116 -7.00 12.49 11.75
C LYS A 116 -6.79 12.79 10.27
N VAL A 117 -7.87 12.92 9.50
CA VAL A 117 -7.82 13.14 8.06
C VAL A 117 -8.09 14.58 7.66
N GLY A 118 -7.68 14.96 6.45
CA GLY A 118 -7.89 16.30 5.90
C GLY A 118 -9.29 16.52 5.33
N LYS A 119 -9.56 17.76 4.89
CA LYS A 119 -10.85 18.16 4.29
C LYS A 119 -11.18 17.47 2.96
N ASN A 120 -10.20 16.85 2.32
CA ASN A 120 -10.36 16.10 1.07
C ASN A 120 -10.87 14.67 1.31
N THR A 121 -11.14 14.29 2.57
CA THR A 121 -11.55 12.94 2.96
C THR A 121 -12.94 12.97 3.58
N ASN A 122 -13.81 12.11 3.07
CA ASN A 122 -15.14 11.88 3.61
C ASN A 122 -15.24 10.42 4.09
N ILE A 123 -15.60 10.20 5.36
CA ILE A 123 -15.79 8.87 5.93
C ILE A 123 -17.28 8.70 6.21
N ILE A 124 -17.86 7.65 5.65
CA ILE A 124 -19.30 7.37 5.67
C ILE A 124 -19.54 6.08 6.44
N HIS A 125 -20.33 6.19 7.52
CA HIS A 125 -20.80 4.99 8.23
C HIS A 125 -21.83 4.26 7.39
N ILE A 126 -21.65 2.95 7.21
CA ILE A 126 -22.51 2.09 6.39
C ILE A 126 -22.58 0.68 7.01
N THR A 127 -23.66 -0.05 6.75
CA THR A 127 -23.75 -1.42 7.24
C THR A 127 -22.85 -2.36 6.44
N ARG A 128 -22.35 -3.40 7.10
CA ARG A 128 -21.56 -4.46 6.43
C ARG A 128 -22.34 -5.10 5.28
N GLU A 129 -23.64 -5.33 5.46
CA GLU A 129 -24.50 -5.88 4.42
C GLU A 129 -24.56 -4.98 3.19
N SER A 130 -24.66 -3.68 3.39
CA SER A 130 -24.66 -2.71 2.27
C SER A 130 -23.32 -2.71 1.54
N ILE A 131 -22.17 -2.81 2.24
CA ILE A 131 -20.88 -2.98 1.56
C ILE A 131 -20.86 -4.29 0.77
N GLU A 132 -21.17 -5.43 1.39
CA GLU A 132 -21.12 -6.75 0.75
C GLU A 132 -22.04 -6.86 -0.47
N ASN A 133 -23.16 -6.13 -0.47
CA ASN A 133 -24.08 -6.08 -1.58
C ASN A 133 -23.78 -4.97 -2.60
N ALA A 134 -22.77 -4.13 -2.37
CA ALA A 134 -22.48 -2.92 -3.15
C ALA A 134 -23.71 -1.98 -3.23
N ASP A 135 -24.35 -1.71 -2.07
CA ASP A 135 -25.53 -0.85 -1.95
C ASP A 135 -25.11 0.56 -1.49
N PHE A 136 -24.26 1.21 -2.26
CA PHE A 136 -23.79 2.60 -2.13
C PHE A 136 -23.45 3.15 -3.51
N ASP A 137 -22.93 4.37 -3.61
CA ASP A 137 -22.51 4.94 -4.89
C ASP A 137 -21.25 4.23 -5.40
N ILE A 138 -21.44 3.36 -6.41
CA ILE A 138 -20.40 2.52 -7.01
C ILE A 138 -20.03 2.94 -8.43
N GLU A 139 -20.65 3.98 -8.97
CA GLU A 139 -20.38 4.41 -10.33
C GLU A 139 -19.24 5.41 -10.41
N ASN A 140 -18.52 5.38 -11.52
CA ASN A 140 -17.41 6.31 -11.80
C ASN A 140 -16.27 6.31 -10.76
N ILE A 141 -16.07 5.20 -10.07
CA ILE A 141 -14.94 5.03 -9.16
C ILE A 141 -13.64 5.02 -9.97
N ASP A 142 -12.69 5.89 -9.60
CA ASP A 142 -11.38 5.97 -10.25
C ASP A 142 -10.40 4.92 -9.69
N CYS A 143 -10.21 4.90 -8.36
CA CYS A 143 -9.47 3.87 -7.67
C CYS A 143 -10.34 3.28 -6.55
N LEU A 144 -10.32 1.96 -6.38
CA LEU A 144 -11.09 1.25 -5.35
C LEU A 144 -10.17 0.43 -4.46
N LEU A 145 -10.16 0.69 -3.15
CA LEU A 145 -9.51 -0.18 -2.17
C LEU A 145 -10.54 -1.06 -1.47
N ILE A 146 -10.31 -2.36 -1.46
CA ILE A 146 -11.14 -3.37 -0.80
C ILE A 146 -10.37 -3.93 0.39
N ASP A 147 -10.62 -3.36 1.59
CA ASP A 147 -9.95 -3.75 2.85
C ASP A 147 -10.89 -3.69 4.07
N PHE A 148 -12.13 -4.09 3.93
CA PHE A 148 -13.09 -4.12 5.04
C PHE A 148 -13.18 -5.49 5.73
N ALA A 149 -13.64 -5.50 6.98
CA ALA A 149 -13.91 -6.71 7.74
C ALA A 149 -15.23 -7.34 7.29
N GLY A 150 -15.20 -8.23 6.27
CA GLY A 150 -16.39 -8.86 5.72
C GLY A 150 -16.10 -9.75 4.53
N LYS A 151 -17.15 -10.11 3.79
CA LYS A 151 -17.08 -11.01 2.64
C LYS A 151 -16.65 -10.25 1.38
N ARG A 152 -15.36 -9.94 1.25
CA ARG A 152 -14.80 -9.20 0.10
C ARG A 152 -15.13 -9.85 -1.24
N THR A 153 -15.13 -11.18 -1.33
CA THR A 153 -15.55 -11.92 -2.54
C THR A 153 -17.00 -11.64 -2.91
N LYS A 154 -17.91 -11.56 -1.90
CA LYS A 154 -19.31 -11.23 -2.16
C LYS A 154 -19.45 -9.81 -2.69
N PHE A 155 -18.73 -8.85 -2.08
CA PHE A 155 -18.68 -7.48 -2.59
C PHE A 155 -18.21 -7.44 -4.04
N ILE A 156 -17.06 -8.07 -4.36
CA ILE A 156 -16.52 -8.11 -5.74
C ILE A 156 -17.57 -8.63 -6.72
N SER A 157 -18.22 -9.76 -6.40
CA SER A 157 -19.30 -10.32 -7.24
C SER A 157 -20.47 -9.37 -7.41
N SER A 158 -20.90 -8.70 -6.32
CA SER A 158 -22.03 -7.75 -6.37
C SER A 158 -21.66 -6.49 -7.15
N TYR A 159 -20.47 -5.95 -6.92
CA TYR A 159 -19.93 -4.79 -7.60
C TYR A 159 -19.84 -5.00 -9.12
N LEU A 160 -19.19 -6.07 -9.57
CA LEU A 160 -19.04 -6.39 -10.99
C LEU A 160 -20.37 -6.63 -11.72
N LYS A 161 -21.42 -7.05 -10.99
CA LYS A 161 -22.76 -7.23 -11.56
C LYS A 161 -23.58 -5.95 -11.64
N LYS A 162 -23.35 -5.02 -10.72
CA LYS A 162 -24.17 -3.82 -10.57
C LYS A 162 -23.60 -2.60 -11.28
N THR A 163 -22.27 -2.44 -11.27
CA THR A 163 -21.63 -1.27 -11.90
C THR A 163 -21.71 -1.34 -13.42
N GLN A 164 -22.00 -0.20 -14.06
CA GLN A 164 -21.90 -0.05 -15.51
C GLN A 164 -20.47 0.28 -15.94
N THR A 165 -19.73 0.94 -15.06
CA THR A 165 -18.35 1.34 -15.31
C THR A 165 -17.48 0.92 -14.13
N ALA A 166 -16.83 -0.22 -14.26
CA ALA A 166 -15.93 -0.72 -13.20
C ALA A 166 -14.68 0.16 -13.04
N ALA A 167 -14.22 0.32 -11.80
CA ALA A 167 -13.03 1.08 -11.48
C ALA A 167 -11.82 0.57 -12.29
N PRO A 168 -11.06 1.45 -12.96
CA PRO A 168 -9.91 1.02 -13.76
C PRO A 168 -8.77 0.46 -12.92
N VAL A 169 -8.70 0.84 -11.63
CA VAL A 169 -7.70 0.36 -10.68
C VAL A 169 -8.38 -0.12 -9.40
N ILE A 170 -8.15 -1.37 -9.02
CA ILE A 170 -8.64 -1.96 -7.78
C ILE A 170 -7.45 -2.43 -6.94
N PHE A 171 -7.43 -2.06 -5.67
CA PHE A 171 -6.52 -2.60 -4.67
C PHE A 171 -7.30 -3.60 -3.82
N LEU A 172 -6.80 -4.82 -3.71
CA LEU A 172 -7.38 -5.86 -2.85
C LEU A 172 -6.37 -6.28 -1.81
N ASP A 173 -6.66 -5.97 -0.56
CA ASP A 173 -5.84 -6.45 0.54
C ASP A 173 -6.17 -7.89 0.92
N ASN A 174 -5.16 -8.64 1.39
CA ASN A 174 -5.22 -10.08 1.64
C ASN A 174 -5.67 -10.89 0.41
N SER A 175 -5.27 -10.49 -0.80
CA SER A 175 -5.65 -11.16 -2.05
C SER A 175 -5.29 -12.65 -2.07
N ASP A 176 -4.24 -13.04 -1.35
CA ASP A 176 -3.83 -14.44 -1.12
C ASP A 176 -4.91 -15.29 -0.40
N LEU A 177 -5.80 -14.67 0.38
CA LEU A 177 -6.90 -15.33 1.08
C LEU A 177 -8.22 -15.31 0.29
N TYR A 178 -8.37 -14.38 -0.66
CA TYR A 178 -9.62 -14.17 -1.42
C TYR A 178 -9.53 -14.70 -2.86
N ARG A 179 -9.05 -15.93 -3.07
CA ARG A 179 -8.81 -16.53 -4.39
C ARG A 179 -10.02 -16.51 -5.32
N ILE A 180 -11.25 -16.74 -4.82
CA ILE A 180 -12.46 -16.65 -5.63
C ILE A 180 -12.69 -15.21 -6.10
N GLY A 181 -12.49 -14.23 -5.23
CA GLY A 181 -12.58 -12.81 -5.59
C GLY A 181 -11.54 -12.40 -6.65
N VAL A 182 -10.30 -12.88 -6.50
CA VAL A 182 -9.22 -12.69 -7.49
C VAL A 182 -9.62 -13.27 -8.85
N ASN A 183 -10.15 -14.49 -8.88
CA ASN A 183 -10.61 -15.13 -10.14
C ASN A 183 -11.74 -14.33 -10.81
N LEU A 184 -12.69 -13.81 -10.02
CA LEU A 184 -13.77 -12.95 -10.57
C LEU A 184 -13.21 -11.67 -11.21
N LEU A 185 -12.18 -11.06 -10.62
CA LEU A 185 -11.52 -9.89 -11.22
C LEU A 185 -10.78 -10.26 -12.51
N HIS A 186 -10.08 -11.41 -12.54
CA HIS A 186 -9.44 -11.91 -13.77
C HIS A 186 -10.46 -12.20 -14.89
N GLU A 187 -11.58 -12.84 -14.56
CA GLU A 187 -12.67 -13.09 -15.49
C GLU A 187 -13.30 -11.80 -16.04
N ALA A 188 -13.32 -10.74 -15.23
CA ALA A 188 -13.73 -9.40 -15.62
C ALA A 188 -12.67 -8.62 -16.43
N GLY A 189 -11.54 -9.25 -16.76
CA GLY A 189 -10.49 -8.68 -17.62
C GLY A 189 -9.37 -7.97 -16.89
N TYR A 190 -9.38 -7.91 -15.56
CA TYR A 190 -8.29 -7.28 -14.80
C TYR A 190 -7.01 -8.09 -14.88
N LYS A 191 -5.87 -7.36 -14.92
CA LYS A 191 -4.53 -7.91 -14.74
C LYS A 191 -4.06 -7.62 -13.33
N GLU A 192 -3.46 -8.62 -12.67
CA GLU A 192 -3.00 -8.53 -11.29
C GLU A 192 -1.51 -8.24 -11.21
N ILE A 193 -1.15 -7.36 -10.28
CA ILE A 193 0.23 -7.12 -9.82
C ILE A 193 0.25 -7.40 -8.31
N PRO A 194 0.73 -8.58 -7.87
CA PRO A 194 0.73 -8.95 -6.46
C PRO A 194 1.96 -8.37 -5.74
N PHE A 195 1.75 -7.86 -4.53
CA PHE A 195 2.76 -7.33 -3.63
C PHE A 195 2.81 -8.18 -2.36
N TYR A 196 3.62 -9.24 -2.37
CA TYR A 196 3.84 -10.07 -1.20
C TYR A 196 4.81 -9.42 -0.21
N GLY A 197 4.49 -9.43 1.08
CA GLY A 197 5.36 -8.88 2.10
C GLY A 197 4.79 -8.94 3.50
N LEU A 198 5.54 -8.38 4.45
CA LEU A 198 5.08 -8.15 5.80
C LEU A 198 4.16 -6.93 5.85
N LYS A 199 3.31 -6.88 6.87
CA LYS A 199 2.47 -5.74 7.24
C LYS A 199 2.85 -5.22 8.61
N SER A 200 2.45 -4.00 8.90
CA SER A 200 2.52 -3.44 10.24
C SER A 200 1.83 -4.37 11.25
N GLY A 201 2.48 -4.66 12.38
CA GLY A 201 1.92 -5.48 13.45
C GLY A 201 1.73 -6.98 13.13
N GLN A 202 2.17 -7.47 11.96
CA GLN A 202 2.01 -8.87 11.55
C GLN A 202 3.34 -9.53 11.24
N SER A 203 3.56 -10.74 11.73
CA SER A 203 4.81 -11.51 11.55
C SER A 203 4.75 -12.57 10.44
N TRP A 204 3.67 -12.60 9.65
CA TRP A 204 3.52 -13.52 8.51
C TRP A 204 3.42 -12.75 7.19
N ILE A 205 3.77 -13.43 6.11
CA ILE A 205 3.65 -12.90 4.75
C ILE A 205 2.18 -12.84 4.35
N SER A 206 1.78 -11.72 3.76
CA SER A 206 0.46 -11.48 3.17
C SER A 206 0.63 -10.89 1.78
N CYS A 207 -0.45 -10.71 1.05
CA CYS A 207 -0.45 -10.08 -0.26
C CYS A 207 -1.48 -8.94 -0.33
N THR A 208 -1.03 -7.76 -0.79
CA THR A 208 -1.92 -6.70 -1.27
C THR A 208 -1.73 -6.61 -2.78
N SER A 209 -2.79 -6.83 -3.58
CA SER A 209 -2.69 -6.83 -5.04
C SER A 209 -3.30 -5.59 -5.67
N VAL A 210 -2.70 -5.14 -6.77
CA VAL A 210 -3.24 -4.13 -7.68
C VAL A 210 -3.82 -4.82 -8.90
N PHE A 211 -5.06 -4.54 -9.21
CA PHE A 211 -5.77 -5.02 -10.40
C PHE A 211 -6.02 -3.85 -11.35
N VAL A 212 -5.70 -4.03 -12.62
CA VAL A 212 -5.83 -3.00 -13.65
C VAL A 212 -6.57 -3.58 -14.86
N ASN A 213 -7.64 -2.93 -15.30
CA ASN A 213 -8.37 -3.31 -16.51
C ASN A 213 -8.14 -2.35 -17.69
N ASP A 214 -7.64 -1.15 -17.41
CA ASP A 214 -7.31 -0.13 -18.41
C ASP A 214 -5.83 0.30 -18.19
N ILE A 215 -4.97 -0.06 -19.12
CA ILE A 215 -3.53 0.21 -19.03
C ILE A 215 -3.23 1.70 -19.07
N ASP A 216 -4.04 2.50 -19.75
CA ASP A 216 -3.82 3.94 -19.87
C ASP A 216 -4.17 4.67 -18.55
N LYS A 217 -4.94 4.01 -17.69
CA LYS A 217 -5.27 4.48 -16.34
C LYS A 217 -4.50 3.80 -15.23
N ALA A 218 -3.62 2.85 -15.57
CA ALA A 218 -2.73 2.24 -14.60
C ALA A 218 -1.85 3.30 -13.92
N LEU A 219 -1.42 3.01 -12.70
CA LEU A 219 -0.49 3.88 -11.95
C LEU A 219 0.94 3.70 -12.48
N VAL A 220 1.18 4.10 -13.73
CA VAL A 220 2.47 3.91 -14.43
C VAL A 220 3.44 5.05 -14.23
N ASN A 221 2.95 6.25 -13.97
CA ASN A 221 3.80 7.41 -13.71
C ASN A 221 4.32 7.34 -12.28
N ARG A 222 5.57 7.00 -12.14
CA ARG A 222 6.23 6.94 -10.83
C ARG A 222 7.08 8.17 -10.61
N LYS A 223 6.95 8.75 -9.42
CA LYS A 223 7.91 9.75 -8.95
C LYS A 223 9.26 9.08 -8.80
N PHE A 224 10.29 9.68 -9.39
CA PHE A 224 11.65 9.25 -9.13
C PHE A 224 12.02 9.55 -7.68
N VAL A 225 12.15 8.49 -6.87
CA VAL A 225 12.72 8.62 -5.54
C VAL A 225 14.23 8.77 -5.71
N SER A 226 14.73 9.98 -5.52
CA SER A 226 16.17 10.21 -5.55
C SER A 226 16.81 9.44 -4.37
N ASN A 227 17.62 8.44 -4.68
CA ASN A 227 18.41 7.73 -3.69
C ASN A 227 19.71 8.47 -3.38
N SER A 228 20.46 8.02 -2.36
CA SER A 228 21.71 8.63 -1.96
C SER A 228 22.77 8.63 -3.07
N TYR A 229 22.75 7.66 -3.98
CA TYR A 229 23.66 7.61 -5.13
C TYR A 229 23.39 8.77 -6.08
N THR A 230 22.12 9.01 -6.44
CA THR A 230 21.76 10.12 -7.34
C THR A 230 21.95 11.49 -6.66
N LYS A 231 21.71 11.62 -5.36
CA LYS A 231 21.97 12.84 -4.58
C LYS A 231 23.45 13.21 -4.55
N ASN A 232 24.33 12.20 -4.54
CA ASN A 232 25.78 12.38 -4.51
C ASN A 232 26.38 12.51 -5.93
N GLY A 233 25.56 12.69 -6.96
CA GLY A 233 26.01 12.88 -8.34
C GLY A 233 26.52 11.60 -9.01
N TYR A 234 26.25 10.42 -8.44
CA TYR A 234 26.60 9.16 -9.09
C TYR A 234 25.85 9.03 -10.42
N LYS A 235 26.63 8.84 -11.50
CA LYS A 235 26.10 8.53 -12.83
C LYS A 235 26.42 7.06 -13.15
N ASN A 236 25.42 6.30 -13.55
CA ASN A 236 25.63 4.96 -14.06
C ASN A 236 26.24 5.06 -15.47
N SER A 237 27.48 4.62 -15.62
CA SER A 237 28.17 4.67 -16.92
C SER A 237 27.55 3.73 -17.98
N TRP A 238 26.68 2.82 -17.58
CA TRP A 238 25.95 1.92 -18.49
C TRP A 238 24.58 2.47 -18.90
N ASP A 239 24.13 3.57 -18.28
CA ASP A 239 22.93 4.30 -18.66
C ASP A 239 23.28 5.32 -19.75
N SER A 240 23.67 4.81 -20.92
CA SER A 240 23.98 5.59 -22.12
C SER A 240 23.41 4.89 -23.35
N ILE A 241 23.10 5.66 -24.37
CA ILE A 241 22.63 5.17 -25.68
C ILE A 241 23.76 5.04 -26.72
N GLU A 242 24.99 5.32 -26.30
CA GLU A 242 26.22 5.15 -27.11
C GLU A 242 26.93 3.86 -26.76
#